data_6a7db3a5a9c86192d7d2aea35c860f5c
#
_entry.id   6a7db3a5a9c86192d7d2aea35c860f5c
#
_cell.length_a   1.000
_cell.length_b   1.000
_cell.length_c   1.000
_cell.angle_alpha   90.00
_cell.angle_beta   90.00
_cell.angle_gamma   90.00
#
_symmetry.space_group_name_H-M   'P 1'
#
loop_
_entity.id
_entity.type
_entity.pdbx_description
1 polymer ?
#
loop_
_entity_poly.entity_id
_entity_poly.type
_entity_poly.pdbx_seq_one_letter_code
_entity_poly.pdbx_strand_id
1 'polypeptide(L)'
;MNRRYAFRDYEILVTAQPAGEQPGWRPEICVVAPDDRWEFVPTHHSLVAADPQRCLEIGRHCAESAIQSMDPAREKAARRGLLH
;
A
#
# COMPACT_ATOMS: atom_id res chain seq x y z
N MET A 1 -9.67 -10.21 7.95
CA MET A 1 -9.07 -9.19 8.82
C MET A 1 -8.57 -8.04 7.98
N ASN A 2 -8.85 -6.82 8.38
CA ASN A 2 -8.34 -5.65 7.68
C ASN A 2 -7.87 -4.60 8.67
N ARG A 3 -7.06 -3.66 8.18
CA ARG A 3 -6.55 -2.57 9.02
C ARG A 3 -6.27 -1.35 8.16
N ARG A 4 -6.47 -0.19 8.78
CA ARG A 4 -6.26 1.11 8.15
C ARG A 4 -5.04 1.76 8.78
N TYR A 5 -4.20 2.34 7.93
CA TYR A 5 -3.00 3.05 8.37
C TYR A 5 -2.95 4.42 7.71
N ALA A 6 -2.19 5.33 8.29
CA ALA A 6 -1.88 6.61 7.69
C ALA A 6 -0.38 6.67 7.42
N PHE A 7 0.00 7.17 6.25
CA PHE A 7 1.40 7.36 5.89
C PHE A 7 1.49 8.63 5.03
N ARG A 8 2.17 9.64 5.58
CA ARG A 8 2.18 10.98 4.98
C ARG A 8 0.74 11.45 4.82
N ASP A 9 0.34 11.90 3.63
CA ASP A 9 -1.03 12.34 3.37
C ASP A 9 -1.91 11.25 2.78
N TYR A 10 -1.41 10.01 2.76
CA TYR A 10 -2.13 8.87 2.20
C TYR A 10 -2.79 8.06 3.30
N GLU A 11 -3.90 7.44 2.94
CA GLU A 11 -4.55 6.43 3.75
C GLU A 11 -4.28 5.06 3.12
N ILE A 12 -3.93 4.09 3.94
CA ILE A 12 -3.61 2.74 3.50
C ILE A 12 -4.63 1.79 4.08
N LEU A 13 -5.23 0.98 3.22
CA LEU A 13 -6.16 -0.07 3.63
C LEU A 13 -5.54 -1.41 3.25
N VAL A 14 -5.29 -2.25 4.24
CA VAL A 14 -4.74 -3.58 4.01
C VAL A 14 -5.74 -4.61 4.49
N THR A 15 -6.04 -5.58 3.63
CA THR A 15 -6.89 -6.71 3.95
C THR A 15 -6.07 -7.99 3.85
N ALA A 16 -6.10 -8.81 4.90
CA ALA A 16 -5.50 -10.13 4.87
C ALA A 16 -6.54 -11.12 4.36
N GLN A 17 -6.27 -11.72 3.22
CA GLN A 17 -7.16 -12.68 2.57
C GLN A 17 -6.52 -14.06 2.56
N PRO A 18 -7.31 -15.14 2.65
CA PRO A 18 -6.75 -16.47 2.46
C PRO A 18 -6.04 -16.57 1.11
N ALA A 19 -4.92 -17.28 1.09
CA ALA A 19 -4.06 -17.39 -0.09
C ALA A 19 -4.61 -18.38 -1.15
N GLY A 20 -5.85 -18.79 -1.03
CA GLY A 20 -6.47 -19.72 -1.97
C GLY A 20 -6.03 -21.15 -1.69
N GLU A 21 -5.43 -21.81 -2.67
CA GLU A 21 -5.00 -23.20 -2.52
C GLU A 21 -3.77 -23.36 -1.63
N GLN A 22 -3.03 -22.28 -1.42
CA GLN A 22 -1.86 -22.32 -0.55
C GLN A 22 -2.26 -21.99 0.88
N PRO A 23 -1.60 -22.58 1.89
CA PRO A 23 -1.81 -22.15 3.26
C PRO A 23 -1.25 -20.75 3.47
N GLY A 24 -1.91 -19.97 4.34
CA GLY A 24 -1.46 -18.63 4.67
C GLY A 24 -2.38 -17.53 4.16
N TRP A 25 -1.87 -16.31 4.18
CA TRP A 25 -2.64 -15.10 3.94
C TRP A 25 -1.92 -14.20 2.95
N ARG A 26 -2.67 -13.59 2.06
CA ARG A 26 -2.15 -12.65 1.08
C ARG A 26 -2.69 -11.25 1.37
N PRO A 27 -1.85 -10.21 1.27
CA PRO A 27 -2.34 -8.85 1.47
C PRO A 27 -3.02 -8.32 0.21
N GLU A 28 -4.17 -7.71 0.39
CA GLU A 28 -4.79 -6.86 -0.61
C GLU A 28 -4.65 -5.43 -0.12
N ILE A 29 -4.06 -4.56 -0.93
CA ILE A 29 -3.66 -3.23 -0.51
C ILE A 29 -4.31 -2.19 -1.38
N CYS A 30 -4.96 -1.23 -0.74
CA CYS A 30 -5.53 -0.07 -1.40
C CYS A 30 -4.95 1.18 -0.74
N VAL A 31 -4.50 2.14 -1.54
CA VAL A 31 -4.03 3.43 -1.03
C VAL A 31 -4.96 4.53 -1.55
N VAL A 32 -5.25 5.48 -0.67
CA VAL A 32 -6.10 6.63 -1.00
C VAL A 32 -5.25 7.87 -0.88
N ALA A 33 -5.11 8.58 -2.00
CA ALA A 33 -4.33 9.81 -2.06
C ALA A 33 -5.11 10.98 -1.47
N PRO A 34 -4.44 12.12 -1.16
CA PRO A 34 -5.13 13.29 -0.60
C PRO A 34 -6.24 13.86 -1.49
N ASP A 35 -6.18 13.61 -2.79
CA ASP A 35 -7.21 14.05 -3.75
C ASP A 35 -8.34 13.03 -3.93
N ASP A 36 -8.49 12.12 -2.99
CA ASP A 36 -9.51 11.07 -2.95
C ASP A 36 -9.39 10.01 -4.05
N ARG A 37 -8.32 10.04 -4.84
CA ARG A 37 -8.04 8.95 -5.77
C ARG A 37 -7.50 7.75 -4.99
N TRP A 38 -7.98 6.59 -5.35
CA TRP A 38 -7.52 5.36 -4.73
C TRP A 38 -7.00 4.40 -5.79
N GLU A 39 -6.01 3.62 -5.40
CA GLU A 39 -5.35 2.65 -6.27
C GLU A 39 -5.06 1.37 -5.50
N PHE A 40 -5.16 0.25 -6.17
CA PHE A 40 -4.67 -1.00 -5.63
C PHE A 40 -3.16 -1.08 -5.87
N VAL A 41 -2.44 -1.53 -4.84
CA VAL A 41 -1.00 -1.78 -4.94
C VAL A 41 -0.83 -3.24 -5.32
N PRO A 42 -0.27 -3.54 -6.50
CA PRO A 42 -0.07 -4.92 -6.89
C PRO A 42 0.99 -5.58 -6.01
N THR A 43 0.74 -6.83 -5.66
CA THR A 43 1.68 -7.63 -4.87
C THR A 43 2.02 -8.89 -5.66
N HIS A 44 3.24 -9.38 -5.46
CA HIS A 44 3.65 -10.62 -6.09
C HIS A 44 2.82 -11.79 -5.55
N HIS A 45 2.44 -12.72 -6.42
CA HIS A 45 1.59 -13.84 -6.02
C HIS A 45 2.24 -14.77 -4.97
N SER A 46 3.56 -14.73 -4.85
CA SER A 46 4.29 -15.50 -3.86
C SER A 46 4.34 -14.82 -2.49
N LEU A 47 3.78 -13.62 -2.36
CA LEU A 47 3.77 -12.89 -1.11
C LEU A 47 2.67 -13.43 -0.21
N VAL A 48 3.04 -14.40 0.64
CA VAL A 48 2.12 -15.09 1.53
C VAL A 48 2.71 -15.08 2.93
N ALA A 49 1.90 -14.74 3.91
CA ALA A 49 2.29 -14.73 5.31
C ALA A 49 1.65 -15.88 6.06
N ALA A 50 2.32 -16.36 7.12
CA ALA A 50 1.84 -17.49 7.90
C ALA A 50 0.61 -17.14 8.73
N ASP A 51 0.46 -15.89 9.16
CA ASP A 51 -0.68 -15.45 9.95
C ASP A 51 -1.20 -14.11 9.45
N PRO A 52 -2.46 -13.77 9.76
CA PRO A 52 -3.08 -12.56 9.22
C PRO A 52 -2.44 -11.27 9.74
N GLN A 53 -1.95 -11.24 10.96
CA GLN A 53 -1.31 -10.03 11.50
C GLN A 53 -0.03 -9.72 10.76
N ARG A 54 0.79 -10.74 10.51
CA ARG A 54 2.00 -10.56 9.73
C ARG A 54 1.70 -10.14 8.30
N CYS A 55 0.63 -10.68 7.75
CA CYS A 55 0.14 -10.28 6.42
C CYS A 55 -0.18 -8.79 6.37
N LEU A 56 -0.84 -8.27 7.39
CA LEU A 56 -1.15 -6.85 7.48
C LEU A 56 0.11 -5.98 7.55
N GLU A 57 1.11 -6.41 8.30
CA GLU A 57 2.38 -5.70 8.39
C GLU A 57 3.13 -5.68 7.06
N ILE A 58 3.17 -6.82 6.39
CA ILE A 58 3.79 -6.93 5.07
C ILE A 58 3.07 -6.01 4.08
N GLY A 59 1.76 -6.01 4.10
CA GLY A 59 0.96 -5.14 3.24
C GLY A 59 1.23 -3.67 3.50
N ARG A 60 1.34 -3.28 4.77
CA ARG A 60 1.68 -1.93 5.15
C ARG A 60 3.02 -1.50 4.57
N HIS A 61 4.05 -2.34 4.72
CA HIS A 61 5.37 -2.04 4.17
C HIS A 61 5.36 -1.91 2.66
N CYS A 62 4.63 -2.77 1.97
CA CYS A 62 4.49 -2.68 0.52
C CYS A 62 3.83 -1.37 0.11
N ALA A 63 2.80 -0.96 0.84
CA ALA A 63 2.09 0.28 0.57
C ALA A 63 2.98 1.49 0.80
N GLU A 64 3.72 1.51 1.91
CA GLU A 64 4.63 2.60 2.22
C GLU A 64 5.71 2.73 1.16
N SER A 65 6.27 1.61 0.71
CA SER A 65 7.26 1.61 -0.37
C SER A 65 6.68 2.17 -1.67
N ALA A 66 5.45 1.78 -1.99
CA ALA A 66 4.79 2.28 -3.19
C ALA A 66 4.57 3.79 -3.12
N ILE A 67 4.13 4.29 -1.97
CA ILE A 67 3.92 5.73 -1.76
C ILE A 67 5.25 6.47 -1.85
N GLN A 68 6.31 5.94 -1.25
CA GLN A 68 7.64 6.55 -1.34
C GLN A 68 8.14 6.66 -2.78
N SER A 69 7.81 5.66 -3.60
CA SER A 69 8.18 5.69 -5.03
C SER A 69 7.40 6.75 -5.80
N MET A 70 6.18 7.05 -5.39
CA MET A 70 5.35 8.06 -6.04
C MET A 70 5.71 9.48 -5.60
N ASP A 71 6.03 9.67 -4.32
CA ASP A 71 6.28 10.98 -3.72
C ASP A 71 7.41 11.78 -4.39
N PRO A 72 8.59 11.20 -4.68
CA PRO A 72 9.65 11.97 -5.31
C PRO A 72 9.23 12.58 -6.64
N ALA A 73 8.42 11.88 -7.41
CA ALA A 73 7.92 12.40 -8.68
C ALA A 73 6.94 13.55 -8.45
N ARG A 74 6.07 13.43 -7.43
CA ARG A 74 5.14 14.49 -7.05
C ARG A 74 5.86 15.72 -6.54
N GLU A 75 6.83 15.54 -5.67
CA GLU A 75 7.62 16.64 -5.14
C GLU A 75 8.35 17.39 -6.25
N LYS A 76 8.92 16.66 -7.19
CA LYS A 76 9.60 17.29 -8.34
C LYS A 76 8.62 18.08 -9.18
N ALA A 77 7.43 17.55 -9.43
CA ALA A 77 6.42 18.25 -10.20
C ALA A 77 5.94 19.51 -9.47
N ALA A 78 5.72 19.43 -8.17
CA ALA A 78 5.32 20.56 -7.35
C ALA A 78 6.41 21.64 -7.32
N ARG A 79 7.66 21.23 -7.16
CA ARG A 79 8.78 22.16 -7.18
C ARG A 79 8.92 22.87 -8.51
N ARG A 80 8.74 22.16 -9.62
CA ARG A 80 8.76 22.78 -10.95
C ARG A 80 7.65 23.81 -11.09
N GLY A 81 6.46 23.51 -10.58
CA GLY A 81 5.36 24.45 -10.56
C GLY A 81 5.66 25.70 -9.75
N LEU A 82 6.38 25.55 -8.64
CA LEU A 82 6.75 26.67 -7.78
C LEU A 82 7.88 27.53 -8.37
N LEU A 83 8.70 26.96 -9.23
CA LEU A 83 9.81 27.67 -9.84
C LEU A 83 9.39 28.47 -11.08
N HIS A 84 8.19 28.25 -11.54
CA HIS A 84 7.63 29.01 -12.65
C HIS A 84 6.66 30.07 -12.17
#